data_174bae9c487fd71bab956f11d49f27b7
#
_entry.id   174bae9c487fd71bab956f11d49f27b7
#
_cell.length_a   1.000
_cell.length_b   1.000
_cell.length_c   1.000
_cell.angle_alpha   90.00
_cell.angle_beta   90.00
_cell.angle_gamma   90.00
#
_symmetry.space_group_name_H-M   'P 1'
#
loop_
_entity.id
_entity.type
_entity.pdbx_description
1 polymer ?
#
loop_
_entity_poly.entity_id
_entity_poly.type
_entity_poly.pdbx_seq_one_letter_code
_entity_poly.pdbx_strand_id
1 'polypeptide(L)'
;EYDLTEKMTLFGSFGAGKTQVERLFGYPEIQNSAGDTSDTVSYAKFQTKRWTADAGVRGEFETGFVGHKATFQVSRYSDEFSRGLLNGGATLNSNIYSPVANPMDAVSVPASRPKLSETDLTGVAIADTLSMWDDFLQVTVGARHQRIETDNFNATTGAITSGYDDSVVTPMVGVVVKPNNSLSVYANYLEGLSRGSIAPDTATNAGEAMAPYVAKQIETGVKLDYGNFGATAAIFQITKPSGQLVNNVYNSDAEQRNRGIELGVFGEVMPNVRLLGGVMFLDAELTKTNSATTQGNQAVGAPEMSINLTAEWDTPFAQGLTLSGTVNHVSEQYVNTTNTVDIPDWTTLDLGLRYKTIFAETPVTFRATIQNVTDEDYWAGVNEFSMVSVGAPRTALLSVTADF
;
A
#
# COMPACT_ATOMS: atom_id res chain seq x y z
N GLU A 1 16.01 -22.35 2.36
CA GLU A 1 17.37 -21.95 2.78
C GLU A 1 18.23 -23.19 3.01
N TYR A 2 19.51 -23.09 2.67
CA TYR A 2 20.49 -24.17 2.83
C TYR A 2 21.83 -23.57 3.29
N ASP A 3 22.31 -23.98 4.45
CA ASP A 3 23.58 -23.53 5.00
C ASP A 3 24.73 -24.31 4.34
N LEU A 4 25.52 -23.63 3.51
CA LEU A 4 26.73 -24.17 2.91
C LEU A 4 27.85 -24.32 3.95
N THR A 5 27.90 -23.37 4.86
CA THR A 5 28.80 -23.33 6.02
C THR A 5 28.10 -22.61 7.17
N GLU A 6 28.70 -22.58 8.37
CA GLU A 6 28.20 -21.79 9.50
C GLU A 6 28.04 -20.27 9.19
N LYS A 7 28.73 -19.77 8.16
CA LYS A 7 28.79 -18.35 7.79
C LYS A 7 28.23 -18.07 6.39
N MET A 8 27.71 -19.07 5.67
CA MET A 8 27.22 -18.88 4.32
C MET A 8 25.94 -19.67 4.08
N THR A 9 24.89 -18.98 3.72
CA THR A 9 23.57 -19.53 3.44
C THR A 9 23.16 -19.25 2.00
N LEU A 10 22.76 -20.29 1.26
CA LEU A 10 21.99 -20.16 0.03
C LEU A 10 20.52 -20.00 0.36
N PHE A 11 19.85 -19.14 -0.36
CA PHE A 11 18.40 -18.99 -0.26
C PHE A 11 17.76 -18.94 -1.63
N GLY A 12 16.51 -19.32 -1.69
CA GLY A 12 15.68 -19.16 -2.86
C GLY A 12 14.22 -19.26 -2.50
N SER A 13 13.39 -18.55 -3.24
CA SER A 13 11.95 -18.64 -3.12
C SER A 13 11.29 -18.70 -4.49
N PHE A 14 10.12 -19.31 -4.55
CA PHE A 14 9.26 -19.34 -5.71
C PHE A 14 7.81 -19.19 -5.25
N GLY A 15 7.10 -18.31 -5.92
CA GLY A 15 5.68 -18.11 -5.71
C GLY A 15 4.94 -17.94 -7.03
N ALA A 16 3.75 -18.53 -7.13
CA ALA A 16 2.89 -18.34 -8.29
C ALA A 16 1.44 -18.21 -7.85
N GLY A 17 0.67 -17.38 -8.54
CA GLY A 17 -0.72 -17.16 -8.24
C GLY A 17 -1.54 -16.83 -9.48
N LYS A 18 -2.80 -17.26 -9.47
CA LYS A 18 -3.80 -16.89 -10.45
C LYS A 18 -5.02 -16.37 -9.72
N THR A 19 -5.38 -15.13 -9.98
CA THR A 19 -6.59 -14.51 -9.45
C THR A 19 -7.59 -14.31 -10.57
N GLN A 20 -8.83 -14.68 -10.35
CA GLN A 20 -9.94 -14.42 -11.26
C GLN A 20 -11.06 -13.73 -10.50
N VAL A 21 -11.57 -12.65 -11.07
CA VAL A 21 -12.68 -11.88 -10.49
C VAL A 21 -13.71 -11.63 -11.57
N GLU A 22 -14.95 -11.89 -11.27
CA GLU A 22 -16.10 -11.48 -12.08
C GLU A 22 -16.95 -10.54 -11.24
N ARG A 23 -17.25 -9.37 -11.78
CA ARG A 23 -18.03 -8.37 -11.06
C ARG A 23 -18.96 -7.61 -11.98
N LEU A 24 -20.14 -7.35 -11.44
CA LEU A 24 -21.07 -6.36 -11.93
C LEU A 24 -20.89 -5.12 -11.06
N PHE A 25 -20.68 -3.97 -11.65
CA PHE A 25 -20.39 -2.74 -10.91
C PHE A 25 -20.81 -1.53 -11.70
N GLY A 26 -20.99 -0.42 -10.98
CA GLY A 26 -21.20 0.89 -11.51
C GLY A 26 -20.38 1.90 -10.73
N TYR A 27 -20.31 3.11 -11.27
CA TYR A 27 -19.70 4.28 -10.64
C TYR A 27 -20.73 5.43 -10.71
N PRO A 28 -21.64 5.50 -9.73
CA PRO A 28 -22.65 6.55 -9.73
C PRO A 28 -21.98 7.93 -9.61
N GLU A 29 -22.29 8.78 -10.58
CA GLU A 29 -21.86 10.17 -10.60
C GLU A 29 -22.91 11.04 -9.93
N ILE A 30 -22.50 11.88 -8.97
CA ILE A 30 -23.37 12.88 -8.34
C ILE A 30 -23.61 14.00 -9.35
N GLN A 31 -24.86 14.20 -9.73
CA GLN A 31 -25.27 15.13 -10.80
C GLN A 31 -25.53 16.56 -10.27
N ASN A 32 -25.85 16.71 -8.99
CA ASN A 32 -26.23 18.00 -8.43
C ASN A 32 -26.12 18.00 -6.87
N SER A 33 -26.27 19.16 -6.27
CA SER A 33 -26.21 19.33 -4.82
C SER A 33 -27.41 18.72 -4.06
N ALA A 34 -28.47 18.29 -4.76
CA ALA A 34 -29.57 17.52 -4.15
C ALA A 34 -29.19 16.05 -3.95
N GLY A 35 -28.02 15.62 -4.47
CA GLY A 35 -27.51 14.27 -4.33
C GLY A 35 -28.04 13.28 -5.37
N ASP A 36 -28.66 13.76 -6.45
CA ASP A 36 -29.08 12.87 -7.55
C ASP A 36 -27.87 12.23 -8.22
N THR A 37 -27.97 10.94 -8.53
CA THR A 37 -26.89 10.18 -9.19
C THR A 37 -27.35 9.56 -10.47
N SER A 38 -26.40 9.40 -11.38
CA SER A 38 -26.54 8.66 -12.65
C SER A 38 -25.40 7.66 -12.78
N ASP A 39 -25.70 6.45 -13.20
CA ASP A 39 -24.73 5.36 -13.35
C ASP A 39 -25.00 4.54 -14.61
N THR A 40 -23.94 3.96 -15.17
CA THR A 40 -24.01 2.94 -16.21
C THR A 40 -23.31 1.69 -15.75
N VAL A 41 -24.07 0.62 -15.60
CA VAL A 41 -23.58 -0.65 -15.08
C VAL A 41 -22.66 -1.34 -16.08
N SER A 42 -21.57 -1.88 -15.59
CA SER A 42 -20.57 -2.63 -16.35
C SER A 42 -20.39 -4.04 -15.79
N TYR A 43 -20.17 -5.00 -16.67
CA TYR A 43 -19.73 -6.34 -16.27
C TYR A 43 -18.28 -6.55 -16.67
N ALA A 44 -17.43 -6.91 -15.72
CA ALA A 44 -16.03 -7.19 -15.98
C ALA A 44 -15.61 -8.57 -15.52
N LYS A 45 -14.78 -9.22 -16.33
CA LYS A 45 -14.04 -10.44 -16.01
C LYS A 45 -12.55 -10.11 -16.00
N PHE A 46 -11.93 -10.18 -14.84
CA PHE A 46 -10.50 -9.95 -14.67
C PHE A 46 -9.77 -11.27 -14.46
N GLN A 47 -8.57 -11.36 -14.94
CA GLN A 47 -7.61 -12.41 -14.57
C GLN A 47 -6.24 -11.80 -14.45
N THR A 48 -5.55 -12.14 -13.38
CA THR A 48 -4.14 -11.86 -13.21
C THR A 48 -3.41 -13.18 -12.95
N LYS A 49 -2.33 -13.42 -13.69
CA LYS A 49 -1.39 -14.50 -13.42
C LYS A 49 -0.07 -13.87 -13.03
N ARG A 50 0.46 -14.29 -11.89
CA ARG A 50 1.72 -13.79 -11.35
C ARG A 50 2.61 -14.93 -10.96
N TRP A 51 3.91 -14.74 -11.17
CA TRP A 51 4.90 -15.59 -10.53
C TRP A 51 6.11 -14.76 -10.16
N THR A 52 6.81 -15.20 -9.13
CA THR A 52 8.07 -14.62 -8.71
C THR A 52 9.04 -15.74 -8.36
N ALA A 53 10.30 -15.52 -8.65
CA ALA A 53 11.39 -16.38 -8.21
C ALA A 53 12.57 -15.51 -7.80
N ASP A 54 13.21 -15.86 -6.72
CA ASP A 54 14.49 -15.29 -6.33
C ASP A 54 15.44 -16.37 -5.83
N ALA A 55 16.73 -16.10 -5.97
CA ALA A 55 17.78 -16.92 -5.43
C ALA A 55 18.98 -16.03 -5.08
N GLY A 56 19.73 -16.44 -4.07
CA GLY A 56 20.87 -15.67 -3.64
C GLY A 56 21.75 -16.38 -2.62
N VAL A 57 22.78 -15.67 -2.22
CA VAL A 57 23.70 -16.10 -1.16
C VAL A 57 23.88 -14.98 -0.16
N ARG A 58 23.88 -15.32 1.12
CA ARG A 58 24.29 -14.47 2.23
C ARG A 58 25.56 -15.04 2.85
N GLY A 59 26.49 -14.16 3.17
CA GLY A 59 27.73 -14.56 3.81
C GLY A 59 28.13 -13.58 4.94
N GLU A 60 28.69 -14.14 6.00
CA GLU A 60 29.26 -13.37 7.12
C GLU A 60 30.77 -13.60 7.17
N PHE A 61 31.54 -12.52 7.24
CA PHE A 61 32.99 -12.54 7.35
C PHE A 61 33.50 -11.29 8.04
N GLU A 62 34.79 -11.25 8.35
CA GLU A 62 35.42 -10.12 9.03
C GLU A 62 36.64 -9.62 8.24
N THR A 63 36.82 -8.31 8.21
CA THR A 63 38.05 -7.66 7.73
C THR A 63 38.60 -6.73 8.82
N GLY A 64 39.56 -7.25 9.57
CA GLY A 64 40.07 -6.58 10.76
C GLY A 64 39.02 -6.49 11.85
N PHE A 65 38.61 -5.26 12.20
CA PHE A 65 37.59 -5.00 13.23
C PHE A 65 36.17 -4.79 12.63
N VAL A 66 36.02 -4.96 11.33
CA VAL A 66 34.74 -4.76 10.65
C VAL A 66 34.13 -6.13 10.36
N GLY A 67 32.94 -6.36 10.91
CA GLY A 67 32.08 -7.49 10.52
C GLY A 67 31.29 -7.15 9.26
N HIS A 68 31.14 -8.11 8.36
CA HIS A 68 30.42 -8.00 7.08
C HIS A 68 29.26 -8.98 7.05
N LYS A 69 28.09 -8.49 6.60
CA LYS A 69 26.94 -9.32 6.18
C LYS A 69 26.62 -8.98 4.73
N ALA A 70 27.30 -9.72 3.83
CA ALA A 70 27.14 -9.50 2.40
C ALA A 70 26.01 -10.36 1.83
N THR A 71 25.25 -9.80 0.89
CA THR A 71 24.16 -10.49 0.20
C THR A 71 24.27 -10.23 -1.30
N PHE A 72 24.15 -11.30 -2.08
CA PHE A 72 23.94 -11.25 -3.53
C PHE A 72 22.64 -11.95 -3.86
N GLN A 73 21.78 -11.33 -4.69
CA GLN A 73 20.47 -11.86 -5.07
C GLN A 73 20.19 -11.62 -6.55
N VAL A 74 19.57 -12.60 -7.17
CA VAL A 74 18.91 -12.48 -8.47
C VAL A 74 17.42 -12.71 -8.28
N SER A 75 16.58 -11.97 -9.03
CA SER A 75 15.15 -12.08 -8.92
C SER A 75 14.45 -11.91 -10.26
N ARG A 76 13.31 -12.58 -10.43
CA ARG A 76 12.39 -12.37 -11.55
C ARG A 76 10.96 -12.36 -11.05
N TYR A 77 10.16 -11.44 -11.59
CA TYR A 77 8.73 -11.34 -11.40
C TYR A 77 8.05 -11.18 -12.75
N SER A 78 6.92 -11.83 -12.93
CA SER A 78 6.08 -11.71 -14.13
C SER A 78 4.63 -11.53 -13.72
N ASP A 79 3.93 -10.61 -14.40
CA ASP A 79 2.50 -10.29 -14.23
C ASP A 79 1.81 -10.25 -15.58
N GLU A 80 0.84 -11.13 -15.80
CA GLU A 80 -0.03 -11.13 -16.96
C GLU A 80 -1.43 -10.66 -16.53
N PHE A 81 -1.92 -9.57 -17.10
CA PHE A 81 -3.26 -9.04 -16.86
C PHE A 81 -4.17 -9.24 -18.07
N SER A 82 -5.35 -9.80 -17.82
CA SER A 82 -6.38 -10.04 -18.81
C SER A 82 -7.72 -9.46 -18.33
N ARG A 83 -8.47 -8.84 -19.23
CA ARG A 83 -9.78 -8.25 -18.90
C ARG A 83 -10.75 -8.37 -20.08
N GLY A 84 -11.93 -8.90 -19.81
CA GLY A 84 -13.12 -8.68 -20.63
C GLY A 84 -14.02 -7.65 -19.93
N LEU A 85 -14.46 -6.62 -20.63
CA LEU A 85 -15.33 -5.57 -20.12
C LEU A 85 -16.47 -5.36 -21.12
N LEU A 86 -17.69 -5.32 -20.62
CA LEU A 86 -18.86 -4.85 -21.35
C LEU A 86 -19.54 -3.77 -20.52
N ASN A 87 -19.62 -2.60 -21.11
CA ASN A 87 -20.45 -1.52 -20.61
C ASN A 87 -21.82 -1.69 -21.27
N GLY A 88 -22.86 -1.60 -20.51
CA GLY A 88 -24.17 -1.73 -21.12
C GLY A 88 -25.30 -1.75 -20.12
N GLY A 89 -26.45 -1.42 -20.62
CA GLY A 89 -27.66 -1.34 -19.84
C GLY A 89 -28.27 0.06 -19.88
N ALA A 90 -29.42 0.18 -19.25
CA ALA A 90 -30.07 1.47 -19.03
C ALA A 90 -29.24 2.29 -18.02
N THR A 91 -29.28 3.61 -18.17
CA THR A 91 -28.79 4.52 -17.14
C THR A 91 -29.62 4.34 -15.88
N LEU A 92 -28.97 4.08 -14.77
CA LEU A 92 -29.59 3.92 -13.45
C LEU A 92 -29.54 5.27 -12.73
N ASN A 93 -30.68 5.76 -12.34
CA ASN A 93 -30.80 7.00 -11.56
C ASN A 93 -31.12 6.66 -10.10
N SER A 94 -30.48 7.33 -9.17
CA SER A 94 -30.69 7.20 -7.74
C SER A 94 -30.41 8.53 -7.04
N ASN A 95 -30.34 8.51 -5.71
CA ASN A 95 -29.98 9.69 -4.90
C ASN A 95 -29.21 9.21 -3.67
N ILE A 96 -28.13 9.90 -3.31
CA ILE A 96 -27.27 9.51 -2.19
C ILE A 96 -27.97 9.59 -0.82
N TYR A 97 -28.93 10.49 -0.67
CA TYR A 97 -29.70 10.68 0.58
C TYR A 97 -30.98 9.83 0.63
N SER A 98 -31.47 9.40 -0.51
CA SER A 98 -32.69 8.58 -0.65
C SER A 98 -32.49 7.54 -1.74
N PRO A 99 -31.68 6.48 -1.49
CA PRO A 99 -31.33 5.49 -2.50
C PRO A 99 -32.56 4.79 -3.07
N VAL A 100 -32.60 4.65 -4.40
CA VAL A 100 -33.64 3.91 -5.13
C VAL A 100 -33.07 2.57 -5.56
N ALA A 101 -33.76 1.47 -5.22
CA ALA A 101 -33.42 0.16 -5.75
C ALA A 101 -33.79 0.08 -7.24
N ASN A 102 -32.79 0.10 -8.10
CA ASN A 102 -32.98 -0.08 -9.53
C ASN A 102 -33.02 -1.58 -9.87
N PRO A 103 -33.95 -2.04 -10.74
CA PRO A 103 -33.87 -3.39 -11.25
C PRO A 103 -32.60 -3.56 -12.07
N MET A 104 -31.85 -4.61 -11.78
CA MET A 104 -30.68 -4.95 -12.57
C MET A 104 -31.11 -5.69 -13.81
N ASP A 105 -31.23 -4.99 -14.92
CA ASP A 105 -31.40 -5.62 -16.23
C ASP A 105 -30.18 -6.51 -16.52
N ALA A 106 -30.40 -7.61 -17.24
CA ALA A 106 -29.34 -8.54 -17.57
C ALA A 106 -28.25 -7.85 -18.40
N VAL A 107 -27.15 -7.47 -17.74
CA VAL A 107 -25.96 -6.98 -18.44
C VAL A 107 -25.26 -8.17 -19.07
N SER A 108 -24.95 -8.05 -20.35
CA SER A 108 -24.24 -9.12 -21.06
C SER A 108 -22.88 -9.41 -20.42
N VAL A 109 -22.57 -10.69 -20.28
CA VAL A 109 -21.31 -11.15 -19.72
C VAL A 109 -20.24 -11.20 -20.82
N PRO A 110 -19.02 -10.66 -20.63
CA PRO A 110 -17.95 -10.77 -21.61
C PRO A 110 -17.68 -12.22 -21.99
N ALA A 111 -17.65 -12.51 -23.29
CA ALA A 111 -17.43 -13.86 -23.81
C ALA A 111 -15.98 -14.34 -23.57
N SER A 112 -15.03 -13.41 -23.50
CA SER A 112 -13.60 -13.71 -23.34
C SER A 112 -12.93 -12.76 -22.36
N ARG A 113 -11.69 -13.10 -22.01
CA ARG A 113 -10.77 -12.28 -21.20
C ARG A 113 -9.47 -12.15 -21.97
N PRO A 114 -9.39 -11.26 -22.97
CA PRO A 114 -8.14 -11.05 -23.69
C PRO A 114 -7.04 -10.54 -22.78
N LYS A 115 -5.79 -10.94 -23.06
CA LYS A 115 -4.61 -10.37 -22.42
C LYS A 115 -4.48 -8.91 -22.82
N LEU A 116 -4.30 -8.02 -21.86
CA LEU A 116 -4.16 -6.58 -22.05
C LEU A 116 -2.76 -6.09 -21.75
N SER A 117 -2.06 -6.71 -20.81
CA SER A 117 -0.67 -6.36 -20.53
C SER A 117 0.10 -7.54 -19.95
N GLU A 118 1.41 -7.50 -20.17
CA GLU A 118 2.39 -8.37 -19.54
C GLU A 118 3.55 -7.51 -19.06
N THR A 119 4.02 -7.76 -17.84
CA THR A 119 5.16 -7.03 -17.25
C THR A 119 6.13 -8.05 -16.65
N ASP A 120 7.37 -7.99 -17.07
CA ASP A 120 8.48 -8.75 -16.52
C ASP A 120 9.46 -7.82 -15.81
N LEU A 121 9.83 -8.17 -14.59
CA LEU A 121 10.87 -7.50 -13.81
C LEU A 121 11.99 -8.47 -13.55
N THR A 122 13.21 -8.13 -13.94
CA THR A 122 14.41 -8.88 -13.58
C THR A 122 15.35 -7.99 -12.79
N GLY A 123 15.99 -8.57 -11.77
CA GLY A 123 16.86 -7.80 -10.90
C GLY A 123 18.08 -8.58 -10.43
N VAL A 124 19.19 -7.87 -10.31
CA VAL A 124 20.40 -8.32 -9.64
C VAL A 124 20.75 -7.33 -8.56
N ALA A 125 20.92 -7.78 -7.33
CA ALA A 125 21.22 -6.92 -6.19
C ALA A 125 22.46 -7.41 -5.45
N ILE A 126 23.23 -6.46 -4.95
CA ILE A 126 24.30 -6.68 -3.99
C ILE A 126 24.18 -5.70 -2.86
N ALA A 127 24.39 -6.16 -1.64
CA ALA A 127 24.44 -5.31 -0.46
C ALA A 127 25.45 -5.86 0.54
N ASP A 128 26.04 -4.97 1.31
CA ASP A 128 26.90 -5.31 2.46
C ASP A 128 26.53 -4.44 3.64
N THR A 129 26.35 -5.06 4.80
CA THR A 129 26.20 -4.39 6.08
C THR A 129 27.47 -4.54 6.87
N LEU A 130 28.14 -3.43 7.08
CA LEU A 130 29.37 -3.27 7.83
C LEU A 130 29.03 -3.02 9.29
N SER A 131 29.43 -3.92 10.18
CA SER A 131 29.24 -3.77 11.63
C SER A 131 30.57 -3.46 12.31
N MET A 132 30.56 -2.46 13.18
CA MET A 132 31.75 -1.97 13.90
C MET A 132 31.43 -1.75 15.36
N TRP A 133 32.45 -1.97 16.21
CA TRP A 133 32.39 -1.72 17.65
C TRP A 133 31.23 -2.44 18.36
N ASP A 134 31.19 -3.77 18.25
CA ASP A 134 30.12 -4.60 18.81
C ASP A 134 28.70 -4.16 18.38
N ASP A 135 28.52 -3.91 17.06
CA ASP A 135 27.26 -3.45 16.44
C ASP A 135 26.81 -2.05 16.86
N PHE A 136 27.68 -1.27 17.57
CA PHE A 136 27.36 0.13 17.89
C PHE A 136 27.09 0.96 16.62
N LEU A 137 27.87 0.75 15.55
CA LEU A 137 27.68 1.39 14.25
C LEU A 137 27.51 0.31 13.17
N GLN A 138 26.41 0.40 12.45
CA GLN A 138 26.16 -0.41 11.27
C GLN A 138 25.97 0.50 10.05
N VAL A 139 26.67 0.19 8.97
CA VAL A 139 26.54 0.90 7.68
C VAL A 139 26.18 -0.11 6.62
N THR A 140 25.03 0.05 5.99
CA THR A 140 24.60 -0.78 4.87
C THR A 140 24.79 0.00 3.57
N VAL A 141 25.45 -0.60 2.60
CA VAL A 141 25.57 -0.09 1.24
C VAL A 141 25.11 -1.16 0.27
N GLY A 142 24.39 -0.76 -0.76
CA GLY A 142 23.91 -1.70 -1.77
C GLY A 142 23.52 -1.02 -3.06
N ALA A 143 23.39 -1.83 -4.10
CA ALA A 143 22.87 -1.41 -5.38
C ALA A 143 22.08 -2.55 -6.03
N ARG A 144 21.04 -2.18 -6.77
CA ARG A 144 20.24 -3.11 -7.56
C ARG A 144 20.18 -2.64 -9.01
N HIS A 145 20.62 -3.49 -9.93
CA HIS A 145 20.29 -3.35 -11.33
C HIS A 145 18.95 -4.02 -11.58
N GLN A 146 17.99 -3.26 -12.10
CA GLN A 146 16.65 -3.74 -12.37
C GLN A 146 16.25 -3.40 -13.79
N ARG A 147 15.76 -4.40 -14.55
CA ARG A 147 15.16 -4.25 -15.88
C ARG A 147 13.66 -4.46 -15.76
N ILE A 148 12.89 -3.62 -16.40
CA ILE A 148 11.46 -3.73 -16.53
C ILE A 148 11.08 -3.76 -17.99
N GLU A 149 10.36 -4.78 -18.41
CA GLU A 149 9.81 -4.96 -19.74
C GLU A 149 8.29 -5.03 -19.62
N THR A 150 7.57 -4.23 -20.41
CA THR A 150 6.11 -4.21 -20.39
C THR A 150 5.60 -4.16 -21.82
N ASP A 151 4.68 -5.05 -22.13
CA ASP A 151 3.92 -5.07 -23.39
C ASP A 151 2.43 -4.87 -23.11
N ASN A 152 1.79 -4.02 -23.91
CA ASN A 152 0.34 -3.85 -23.92
C ASN A 152 -0.22 -4.41 -25.22
N PHE A 153 -1.40 -5.04 -25.14
CA PHE A 153 -1.98 -5.81 -26.23
C PHE A 153 -3.35 -5.27 -26.64
N ASN A 154 -3.60 -5.27 -27.91
CA ASN A 154 -4.94 -5.03 -28.44
C ASN A 154 -5.88 -6.18 -28.06
N ALA A 155 -6.98 -5.86 -27.38
CA ALA A 155 -7.94 -6.85 -26.89
C ALA A 155 -8.58 -7.73 -27.97
N THR A 156 -8.64 -7.26 -29.23
CA THR A 156 -9.29 -7.96 -30.34
C THR A 156 -8.30 -8.76 -31.16
N THR A 157 -7.15 -8.18 -31.50
CA THR A 157 -6.17 -8.80 -32.40
C THR A 157 -5.08 -9.56 -31.66
N GLY A 158 -4.85 -9.25 -30.37
CA GLY A 158 -3.72 -9.77 -29.59
C GLY A 158 -2.37 -9.19 -29.99
N ALA A 159 -2.32 -8.22 -30.90
CA ALA A 159 -1.08 -7.56 -31.30
C ALA A 159 -0.60 -6.60 -30.21
N ILE A 160 0.72 -6.46 -30.07
CA ILE A 160 1.33 -5.46 -29.19
C ILE A 160 0.98 -4.07 -29.72
N THR A 161 0.44 -3.22 -28.86
CA THR A 161 0.06 -1.84 -29.17
C THR A 161 1.07 -0.83 -28.68
N SER A 162 1.69 -1.11 -27.55
CA SER A 162 2.75 -0.30 -26.95
C SER A 162 3.55 -1.13 -25.98
N GLY A 163 4.75 -0.72 -25.67
CA GLY A 163 5.60 -1.37 -24.71
C GLY A 163 6.86 -0.55 -24.43
N TYR A 164 7.58 -0.92 -23.42
CA TYR A 164 8.92 -0.43 -23.15
C TYR A 164 9.78 -1.52 -22.52
N ASP A 165 11.09 -1.37 -22.71
CA ASP A 165 12.13 -2.19 -22.11
C ASP A 165 13.22 -1.24 -21.63
N ASP A 166 13.35 -1.08 -20.32
CA ASP A 166 14.29 -0.14 -19.71
C ASP A 166 14.92 -0.74 -18.46
N SER A 167 16.08 -0.23 -18.09
CA SER A 167 16.81 -0.68 -16.92
C SER A 167 17.46 0.47 -16.17
N VAL A 168 17.56 0.30 -14.86
CA VAL A 168 18.19 1.29 -13.99
C VAL A 168 18.97 0.61 -12.88
N VAL A 169 20.02 1.30 -12.40
CA VAL A 169 20.72 0.95 -11.17
C VAL A 169 20.23 1.87 -10.07
N THR A 170 19.65 1.29 -9.03
CA THR A 170 19.14 2.00 -7.85
C THR A 170 20.05 1.73 -6.66
N PRO A 171 20.70 2.77 -6.08
CA PRO A 171 21.52 2.64 -4.88
C PRO A 171 20.68 2.61 -3.60
N MET A 172 21.25 2.05 -2.55
CA MET A 172 20.78 2.19 -1.18
C MET A 172 21.96 2.41 -0.24
N VAL A 173 21.75 3.28 0.75
CA VAL A 173 22.69 3.50 1.85
C VAL A 173 21.87 3.63 3.13
N GLY A 174 22.31 2.95 4.18
CA GLY A 174 21.70 3.05 5.51
C GLY A 174 22.78 3.13 6.59
N VAL A 175 22.51 3.87 7.66
CA VAL A 175 23.35 3.95 8.84
C VAL A 175 22.47 3.71 10.07
N VAL A 176 22.94 2.87 10.98
CA VAL A 176 22.30 2.64 12.27
C VAL A 176 23.35 2.82 13.36
N VAL A 177 23.02 3.63 14.36
CA VAL A 177 23.81 3.78 15.59
C VAL A 177 23.00 3.23 16.75
N LYS A 178 23.58 2.34 17.53
CA LYS A 178 22.97 1.73 18.72
C LYS A 178 23.72 2.18 19.98
N PRO A 179 23.35 3.33 20.59
CA PRO A 179 24.01 3.83 21.80
C PRO A 179 23.91 2.87 22.99
N ASN A 180 22.86 2.06 23.01
CA ASN A 180 22.63 0.96 23.95
C ASN A 180 21.68 -0.09 23.33
N ASN A 181 21.39 -1.16 24.08
CA ASN A 181 20.58 -2.27 23.57
C ASN A 181 19.10 -1.91 23.32
N SER A 182 18.63 -0.80 23.88
CA SER A 182 17.21 -0.40 23.77
C SER A 182 16.98 0.75 22.81
N LEU A 183 18.04 1.42 22.31
CA LEU A 183 17.93 2.59 21.43
C LEU A 183 18.70 2.36 20.13
N SER A 184 18.03 2.56 19.02
CA SER A 184 18.65 2.65 17.70
C SER A 184 18.26 3.99 17.04
N VAL A 185 19.26 4.68 16.49
CA VAL A 185 19.07 5.87 15.66
C VAL A 185 19.51 5.51 14.25
N TYR A 186 18.72 5.83 13.25
CA TYR A 186 19.02 5.46 11.89
C TYR A 186 18.77 6.59 10.89
N ALA A 187 19.46 6.49 9.76
CA ALA A 187 19.17 7.27 8.56
C ALA A 187 19.37 6.39 7.33
N ASN A 188 18.52 6.57 6.33
CA ASN A 188 18.66 5.86 5.05
C ASN A 188 18.36 6.74 3.86
N TYR A 189 18.96 6.37 2.74
CA TYR A 189 18.63 6.82 1.40
C TYR A 189 18.45 5.60 0.51
N LEU A 190 17.37 5.57 -0.24
CA LEU A 190 17.11 4.50 -1.19
C LEU A 190 16.40 5.03 -2.45
N GLU A 191 16.65 4.37 -3.56
CA GLU A 191 15.93 4.56 -4.80
C GLU A 191 15.15 3.29 -5.14
N GLY A 192 13.93 3.49 -5.65
CA GLY A 192 13.06 2.39 -6.06
C GLY A 192 12.49 2.61 -7.45
N LEU A 193 12.45 1.53 -8.24
CA LEU A 193 11.84 1.55 -9.57
C LEU A 193 10.37 1.20 -9.49
N SER A 194 9.53 2.00 -10.15
CA SER A 194 8.12 1.70 -10.38
C SER A 194 7.79 1.76 -11.86
N ARG A 195 6.77 1.00 -12.28
CA ARG A 195 6.26 1.03 -13.65
C ARG A 195 5.84 2.46 -14.03
N GLY A 196 6.19 2.88 -15.26
CA GLY A 196 5.69 4.10 -15.88
C GLY A 196 4.18 4.00 -16.18
N SER A 197 3.52 5.14 -16.21
CA SER A 197 2.10 5.24 -16.59
C SER A 197 1.91 5.01 -18.10
N ILE A 198 0.69 4.69 -18.49
CA ILE A 198 0.29 4.64 -19.91
C ILE A 198 -0.49 5.92 -20.22
N ALA A 199 -0.16 6.55 -21.34
CA ALA A 199 -0.88 7.73 -21.81
C ALA A 199 -2.38 7.45 -21.98
N PRO A 200 -3.26 8.27 -21.35
CA PRO A 200 -4.70 8.05 -21.38
C PRO A 200 -5.28 8.28 -22.80
N ASP A 201 -6.47 7.74 -23.06
CA ASP A 201 -7.14 7.84 -24.35
C ASP A 201 -7.42 9.29 -24.80
N THR A 202 -7.38 10.24 -23.88
CA THR A 202 -7.54 11.68 -24.15
C THR A 202 -6.26 12.35 -24.65
N ALA A 203 -5.12 11.67 -24.59
CA ALA A 203 -3.85 12.19 -25.08
C ALA A 203 -3.66 11.96 -26.57
N THR A 204 -2.90 12.84 -27.24
CA THR A 204 -2.53 12.64 -28.66
C THR A 204 -1.59 11.44 -28.84
N ASN A 205 -0.82 11.09 -27.80
CA ASN A 205 0.01 9.89 -27.70
C ASN A 205 -0.68 8.78 -26.88
N ALA A 206 -2.01 8.67 -26.98
CA ALA A 206 -2.80 7.66 -26.28
C ALA A 206 -2.21 6.26 -26.43
N GLY A 207 -2.11 5.53 -25.32
CA GLY A 207 -1.56 4.18 -25.30
C GLY A 207 -0.03 4.10 -25.25
N GLU A 208 0.69 5.23 -25.36
CA GLU A 208 2.14 5.24 -25.18
C GLU A 208 2.49 4.88 -23.72
N ALA A 209 3.41 3.94 -23.54
CA ALA A 209 3.93 3.57 -22.23
C ALA A 209 5.12 4.46 -21.88
N MET A 210 5.02 5.17 -20.74
CA MET A 210 6.11 6.00 -20.23
C MET A 210 7.22 5.14 -19.63
N ALA A 211 8.46 5.66 -19.67
CA ALA A 211 9.60 5.05 -19.01
C ALA A 211 9.32 4.81 -17.50
N PRO A 212 9.95 3.82 -16.88
CA PRO A 212 9.82 3.56 -15.45
C PRO A 212 10.20 4.77 -14.60
N TYR A 213 9.49 4.96 -13.51
CA TYR A 213 9.74 6.02 -12.55
C TYR A 213 10.73 5.59 -11.48
N VAL A 214 11.73 6.40 -11.21
CA VAL A 214 12.63 6.22 -10.07
C VAL A 214 12.15 7.12 -8.92
N ALA A 215 11.57 6.48 -7.90
CA ALA A 215 11.24 7.15 -6.64
C ALA A 215 12.49 7.22 -5.76
N LYS A 216 12.65 8.32 -5.02
CA LYS A 216 13.76 8.57 -4.09
C LYS A 216 13.22 8.79 -2.70
N GLN A 217 13.79 8.11 -1.71
CA GLN A 217 13.43 8.25 -0.30
C GLN A 217 14.65 8.62 0.53
N ILE A 218 14.45 9.57 1.44
CA ILE A 218 15.34 9.86 2.55
C ILE A 218 14.51 9.73 3.83
N GLU A 219 15.03 9.01 4.81
CA GLU A 219 14.36 8.82 6.08
C GLU A 219 15.40 8.83 7.22
N THR A 220 15.02 9.40 8.36
CA THR A 220 15.77 9.27 9.60
C THR A 220 14.82 9.08 10.76
N GLY A 221 15.24 8.33 11.76
CA GLY A 221 14.37 8.03 12.88
C GLY A 221 15.08 7.40 14.06
N VAL A 222 14.27 7.13 15.07
CA VAL A 222 14.67 6.44 16.27
C VAL A 222 13.75 5.26 16.54
N LYS A 223 14.31 4.17 17.07
CA LYS A 223 13.58 2.98 17.53
C LYS A 223 13.96 2.70 18.96
N LEU A 224 12.96 2.56 19.82
CA LEU A 224 13.09 2.11 21.21
C LEU A 224 12.57 0.69 21.30
N ASP A 225 13.31 -0.17 21.98
CA ASP A 225 12.92 -1.55 22.27
C ASP A 225 13.31 -1.89 23.72
N TYR A 226 12.31 -2.08 24.55
CA TYR A 226 12.45 -2.49 25.94
C TYR A 226 12.06 -3.96 26.15
N GLY A 227 11.90 -4.73 25.06
CA GLY A 227 11.51 -6.14 25.07
C GLY A 227 10.01 -6.35 25.21
N ASN A 228 9.36 -5.79 26.23
CA ASN A 228 7.91 -5.86 26.40
C ASN A 228 7.15 -4.79 25.61
N PHE A 229 7.80 -3.65 25.34
CA PHE A 229 7.21 -2.60 24.53
C PHE A 229 8.25 -1.92 23.63
N GLY A 230 7.81 -1.41 22.48
CA GLY A 230 8.62 -0.61 21.57
C GLY A 230 7.90 0.63 21.08
N ALA A 231 8.70 1.62 20.67
CA ALA A 231 8.22 2.84 20.05
C ALA A 231 9.14 3.26 18.89
N THR A 232 8.57 3.90 17.88
CA THR A 232 9.30 4.42 16.74
C THR A 232 8.90 5.86 16.46
N ALA A 233 9.88 6.66 16.02
CA ALA A 233 9.60 7.97 15.47
C ALA A 233 10.49 8.15 14.23
N ALA A 234 9.92 8.57 13.12
CA ALA A 234 10.62 8.80 11.86
C ALA A 234 10.16 10.09 11.20
N ILE A 235 11.07 10.72 10.47
CA ILE A 235 10.78 11.77 9.50
C ILE A 235 11.28 11.29 8.14
N PHE A 236 10.49 11.50 7.11
CA PHE A 236 10.81 11.02 5.77
C PHE A 236 10.47 12.04 4.68
N GLN A 237 11.11 11.86 3.54
CA GLN A 237 10.71 12.48 2.28
C GLN A 237 10.80 11.43 1.17
N ILE A 238 9.71 11.31 0.39
CA ILE A 238 9.63 10.50 -0.81
C ILE A 238 9.32 11.44 -1.98
N THR A 239 10.11 11.36 -3.05
CA THR A 239 9.87 12.09 -4.29
C THR A 239 9.68 11.08 -5.41
N LYS A 240 8.58 11.19 -6.16
CA LYS A 240 8.23 10.30 -7.26
C LYS A 240 7.81 11.11 -8.48
N PRO A 241 8.36 10.84 -9.68
CA PRO A 241 7.80 11.34 -10.92
C PRO A 241 6.35 10.88 -11.09
N SER A 242 5.54 11.67 -11.75
CA SER A 242 4.17 11.33 -12.11
C SER A 242 3.86 11.79 -13.54
N GLY A 243 2.82 11.19 -14.14
CA GLY A 243 2.40 11.58 -15.48
C GLY A 243 1.47 12.79 -15.47
N GLN A 244 1.53 13.56 -16.54
CA GLN A 244 0.65 14.71 -16.74
C GLN A 244 0.38 14.96 -18.22
N LEU A 245 -0.74 15.60 -18.51
CA LEU A 245 -1.11 16.06 -19.86
C LEU A 245 -0.64 17.49 -20.08
N VAL A 246 0.16 17.71 -21.14
CA VAL A 246 0.65 19.03 -21.55
C VAL A 246 0.34 19.21 -23.02
N ASN A 247 -0.47 20.21 -23.36
CA ASN A 247 -0.92 20.45 -24.75
C ASN A 247 -1.44 19.17 -25.43
N ASN A 248 -2.22 18.39 -24.71
CA ASN A 248 -2.75 17.08 -25.11
C ASN A 248 -1.69 15.99 -25.35
N VAL A 249 -0.44 16.17 -24.99
CA VAL A 249 0.60 15.13 -24.96
C VAL A 249 0.80 14.70 -23.52
N TYR A 250 0.75 13.40 -23.26
CA TYR A 250 1.03 12.83 -21.94
C TYR A 250 2.54 12.61 -21.79
N ASN A 251 3.10 13.08 -20.67
CA ASN A 251 4.51 12.91 -20.33
C ASN A 251 4.69 12.59 -18.83
N SER A 252 5.91 12.26 -18.43
CA SER A 252 6.26 11.90 -17.05
C SER A 252 7.06 12.98 -16.32
N ASP A 253 6.88 14.25 -16.68
CA ASP A 253 7.67 15.39 -16.16
C ASP A 253 7.10 15.95 -14.85
N ALA A 254 5.92 15.51 -14.42
CA ALA A 254 5.36 15.90 -13.14
C ALA A 254 6.09 15.22 -11.98
N GLU A 255 5.99 15.80 -10.80
CA GLU A 255 6.60 15.27 -9.58
C GLU A 255 5.65 15.45 -8.39
N GLN A 256 5.51 14.40 -7.62
CA GLN A 256 4.87 14.44 -6.31
C GLN A 256 5.94 14.22 -5.23
N ARG A 257 5.90 15.03 -4.18
CA ARG A 257 6.75 14.92 -3.00
C ARG A 257 5.90 14.70 -1.77
N ASN A 258 6.18 13.63 -1.05
CA ASN A 258 5.55 13.29 0.22
C ASN A 258 6.58 13.49 1.33
N ARG A 259 6.30 14.35 2.30
CA ARG A 259 7.09 14.54 3.52
C ARG A 259 6.22 14.18 4.71
N GLY A 260 6.80 13.55 5.72
CA GLY A 260 5.98 13.20 6.85
C GLY A 260 6.76 12.90 8.11
N ILE A 261 5.97 12.76 9.18
CA ILE A 261 6.41 12.29 10.48
C ILE A 261 5.54 11.08 10.82
N GLU A 262 6.18 9.98 11.21
CA GLU A 262 5.51 8.78 11.68
C GLU A 262 5.90 8.51 13.13
N LEU A 263 4.89 8.27 13.97
CA LEU A 263 5.04 7.86 15.36
C LEU A 263 4.34 6.52 15.53
N GLY A 264 5.03 5.53 16.08
CA GLY A 264 4.50 4.20 16.31
C GLY A 264 4.73 3.73 17.74
N VAL A 265 3.81 2.93 18.25
CA VAL A 265 3.92 2.26 19.56
C VAL A 265 3.36 0.85 19.45
N PHE A 266 4.02 -0.11 20.11
CA PHE A 266 3.57 -1.49 20.15
C PHE A 266 4.05 -2.20 21.43
N GLY A 267 3.23 -3.10 21.94
CA GLY A 267 3.55 -3.94 23.09
C GLY A 267 2.91 -3.50 24.40
N GLU A 268 3.37 -4.09 25.49
CA GLU A 268 2.83 -3.89 26.84
C GLU A 268 3.49 -2.68 27.52
N VAL A 269 2.81 -1.52 27.46
CA VAL A 269 3.32 -0.24 27.98
C VAL A 269 3.22 -0.14 29.50
N MET A 270 2.33 -0.91 30.12
CA MET A 270 2.21 -1.13 31.54
C MET A 270 1.55 -2.49 31.79
N PRO A 271 1.69 -3.10 33.01
CA PRO A 271 1.13 -4.42 33.30
C PRO A 271 -0.33 -4.55 32.85
N ASN A 272 -0.62 -5.55 32.02
CA ASN A 272 -1.93 -5.88 31.45
C ASN A 272 -2.49 -4.85 30.46
N VAL A 273 -1.73 -3.82 30.05
CA VAL A 273 -2.17 -2.84 29.04
C VAL A 273 -1.23 -2.84 27.86
N ARG A 274 -1.74 -3.18 26.69
CA ARG A 274 -1.02 -3.18 25.42
C ARG A 274 -1.53 -2.04 24.54
N LEU A 275 -0.61 -1.38 23.86
CA LEU A 275 -0.90 -0.44 22.78
C LEU A 275 -0.34 -0.99 21.47
N LEU A 276 -1.05 -0.73 20.39
CA LEU A 276 -0.62 -1.03 19.03
C LEU A 276 -1.16 0.04 18.09
N GLY A 277 -0.28 0.69 17.37
CA GLY A 277 -0.70 1.66 16.36
C GLY A 277 0.26 2.84 16.23
N GLY A 278 -0.24 3.90 15.61
CA GLY A 278 0.56 5.08 15.36
C GLY A 278 -0.23 6.27 14.83
N VAL A 279 0.53 7.31 14.59
CA VAL A 279 0.08 8.58 14.00
C VAL A 279 1.02 8.93 12.88
N MET A 280 0.48 9.32 11.73
CA MET A 280 1.21 9.88 10.59
C MET A 280 0.75 11.30 10.33
N PHE A 281 1.71 12.20 10.16
CA PHE A 281 1.50 13.54 9.60
C PHE A 281 2.16 13.57 8.22
N LEU A 282 1.44 13.99 7.21
CA LEU A 282 1.86 13.93 5.81
C LEU A 282 1.62 15.27 5.10
N ASP A 283 2.65 15.76 4.43
CA ASP A 283 2.61 16.83 3.44
C ASP A 283 2.88 16.20 2.06
N ALA A 284 1.83 15.99 1.27
CA ALA A 284 1.87 15.37 -0.04
C ALA A 284 1.60 16.42 -1.12
N GLU A 285 2.64 16.99 -1.70
CA GLU A 285 2.60 18.13 -2.60
C GLU A 285 2.91 17.73 -4.05
N LEU A 286 2.15 18.29 -4.99
CA LEU A 286 2.46 18.26 -6.42
C LEU A 286 3.53 19.33 -6.73
N THR A 287 4.81 18.98 -6.61
CA THR A 287 5.94 19.93 -6.69
C THR A 287 6.29 20.36 -8.09
N LYS A 288 5.98 19.54 -9.09
CA LYS A 288 6.12 19.91 -10.51
C LYS A 288 4.85 19.54 -11.25
N THR A 289 4.23 20.54 -11.81
CA THR A 289 3.11 20.39 -12.75
C THR A 289 3.26 21.45 -13.85
N ASN A 290 2.62 21.25 -15.00
CA ASN A 290 2.61 22.25 -16.07
C ASN A 290 1.43 23.23 -15.96
N SER A 291 0.78 23.26 -14.82
CA SER A 291 -0.33 24.15 -14.53
C SER A 291 -0.12 24.90 -13.23
N ALA A 292 -0.13 26.23 -13.30
CA ALA A 292 -0.04 27.09 -12.12
C ALA A 292 -1.22 26.87 -11.14
N THR A 293 -2.31 26.26 -11.59
CA THR A 293 -3.48 25.98 -10.74
C THR A 293 -3.37 24.68 -9.96
N THR A 294 -2.38 23.84 -10.27
CA THR A 294 -2.16 22.55 -9.60
C THR A 294 -0.80 22.43 -8.94
N GLN A 295 0.17 23.29 -9.32
CA GLN A 295 1.49 23.27 -8.72
C GLN A 295 1.45 23.80 -7.28
N GLY A 296 2.03 23.05 -6.37
CA GLY A 296 2.01 23.34 -4.94
C GLY A 296 0.76 22.83 -4.21
N ASN A 297 -0.20 22.26 -4.95
CA ASN A 297 -1.40 21.71 -4.37
C ASN A 297 -1.12 20.34 -3.72
N GLN A 298 -1.97 19.96 -2.78
CA GLN A 298 -1.97 18.67 -2.13
C GLN A 298 -2.39 17.57 -3.13
N ALA A 299 -1.74 16.42 -3.02
CA ALA A 299 -2.08 15.26 -3.86
C ALA A 299 -3.47 14.71 -3.51
N VAL A 300 -4.19 14.27 -4.54
CA VAL A 300 -5.53 13.68 -4.40
C VAL A 300 -5.50 12.48 -3.46
N GLY A 301 -6.46 12.42 -2.53
CA GLY A 301 -6.63 11.31 -1.61
C GLY A 301 -5.54 11.17 -0.55
N ALA A 302 -4.69 12.18 -0.36
CA ALA A 302 -3.63 12.19 0.64
C ALA A 302 -4.05 12.99 1.88
N PRO A 303 -4.40 12.35 3.01
CA PRO A 303 -4.75 13.07 4.23
C PRO A 303 -3.50 13.65 4.90
N GLU A 304 -3.62 14.83 5.51
CA GLU A 304 -2.52 15.43 6.28
C GLU A 304 -2.25 14.73 7.60
N MET A 305 -3.25 14.05 8.16
CA MET A 305 -3.12 13.28 9.40
C MET A 305 -3.90 11.97 9.33
N SER A 306 -3.27 10.91 9.81
CA SER A 306 -3.91 9.61 10.00
C SER A 306 -3.54 9.04 11.35
N ILE A 307 -4.54 8.56 12.10
CA ILE A 307 -4.37 7.89 13.39
C ILE A 307 -5.02 6.51 13.30
N ASN A 308 -4.28 5.50 13.72
CA ASN A 308 -4.82 4.18 14.02
C ASN A 308 -4.18 3.72 15.32
N LEU A 309 -4.95 3.66 16.40
CA LEU A 309 -4.44 3.31 17.72
C LEU A 309 -5.41 2.38 18.43
N THR A 310 -4.91 1.19 18.77
CA THR A 310 -5.61 0.17 19.55
C THR A 310 -5.02 0.08 20.94
N ALA A 311 -5.86 0.09 21.95
CA ALA A 311 -5.53 -0.26 23.34
C ALA A 311 -6.21 -1.58 23.72
N GLU A 312 -5.49 -2.49 24.35
CA GLU A 312 -6.03 -3.71 24.96
C GLU A 312 -5.74 -3.71 26.45
N TRP A 313 -6.73 -4.12 27.24
CA TRP A 313 -6.60 -4.25 28.68
C TRP A 313 -7.06 -5.65 29.14
N ASP A 314 -6.12 -6.43 29.68
CA ASP A 314 -6.43 -7.69 30.34
C ASP A 314 -6.99 -7.40 31.72
N THR A 315 -8.27 -7.70 31.91
CA THR A 315 -9.00 -7.28 33.11
C THR A 315 -8.55 -8.09 34.34
N PRO A 316 -8.24 -7.44 35.47
CA PRO A 316 -7.83 -8.17 36.69
C PRO A 316 -8.99 -8.86 37.42
N PHE A 317 -10.24 -8.46 37.12
CA PHE A 317 -11.44 -8.96 37.77
C PHE A 317 -12.06 -10.17 37.05
N ALA A 318 -11.65 -10.50 35.83
CA ALA A 318 -12.14 -11.63 35.06
C ALA A 318 -10.99 -12.29 34.29
N GLN A 319 -10.49 -13.40 34.82
CA GLN A 319 -9.40 -14.12 34.18
C GLN A 319 -9.76 -14.53 32.75
N GLY A 320 -8.87 -14.25 31.80
CA GLY A 320 -9.04 -14.55 30.39
C GLY A 320 -9.84 -13.50 29.61
N LEU A 321 -10.39 -12.46 30.25
CA LEU A 321 -11.11 -11.38 29.60
C LEU A 321 -10.17 -10.22 29.26
N THR A 322 -10.12 -9.86 27.99
CA THR A 322 -9.46 -8.66 27.46
C THR A 322 -10.51 -7.73 26.87
N LEU A 323 -10.44 -6.46 27.22
CA LEU A 323 -11.22 -5.41 26.55
C LEU A 323 -10.30 -4.66 25.58
N SER A 324 -10.85 -4.21 24.45
CA SER A 324 -10.09 -3.43 23.48
C SER A 324 -10.88 -2.22 22.97
N GLY A 325 -10.15 -1.16 22.63
CA GLY A 325 -10.70 0.01 21.94
C GLY A 325 -9.74 0.44 20.85
N THR A 326 -10.26 0.71 19.65
CA THR A 326 -9.48 1.23 18.52
C THR A 326 -10.06 2.55 18.07
N VAL A 327 -9.22 3.58 17.97
CA VAL A 327 -9.56 4.87 17.36
C VAL A 327 -8.92 4.92 15.98
N ASN A 328 -9.72 5.22 14.96
CA ASN A 328 -9.28 5.54 13.62
C ASN A 328 -9.68 6.97 13.31
N HIS A 329 -8.73 7.78 12.85
CA HIS A 329 -8.99 9.13 12.37
C HIS A 329 -8.22 9.38 11.09
N VAL A 330 -8.88 10.04 10.13
CA VAL A 330 -8.28 10.48 8.86
C VAL A 330 -8.76 11.91 8.64
N SER A 331 -7.82 12.83 8.40
CA SER A 331 -8.15 14.22 8.08
C SER A 331 -8.79 14.35 6.70
N GLU A 332 -9.28 15.54 6.38
CA GLU A 332 -9.84 15.87 5.07
C GLU A 332 -8.91 15.45 3.91
N GLN A 333 -9.50 15.17 2.75
CA GLN A 333 -8.77 14.75 1.56
C GLN A 333 -9.35 15.45 0.33
N TYR A 334 -8.49 16.00 -0.52
CA TYR A 334 -8.94 16.56 -1.79
C TYR A 334 -9.32 15.48 -2.81
N VAL A 335 -10.40 15.74 -3.53
CA VAL A 335 -10.94 14.85 -4.57
C VAL A 335 -10.33 15.17 -5.95
N ASN A 336 -9.81 16.39 -6.14
CA ASN A 336 -9.25 16.84 -7.40
C ASN A 336 -7.89 17.54 -7.22
N THR A 337 -7.09 17.56 -8.26
CA THR A 337 -5.75 18.17 -8.27
C THR A 337 -5.75 19.69 -8.12
N THR A 338 -6.90 20.37 -8.31
CA THR A 338 -7.04 21.81 -8.09
C THR A 338 -7.37 22.17 -6.65
N ASN A 339 -7.57 21.19 -5.78
CA ASN A 339 -7.94 21.34 -4.37
C ASN A 339 -9.18 22.22 -4.16
N THR A 340 -10.17 22.09 -5.02
CA THR A 340 -11.43 22.84 -4.95
C THR A 340 -12.60 22.03 -4.41
N VAL A 341 -12.42 20.71 -4.29
CA VAL A 341 -13.40 19.78 -3.73
C VAL A 341 -12.68 18.84 -2.80
N ASP A 342 -13.18 18.67 -1.61
CA ASP A 342 -12.66 17.78 -0.57
C ASP A 342 -13.76 16.88 0.00
N ILE A 343 -13.36 15.83 0.68
CA ILE A 343 -14.19 15.06 1.61
C ILE A 343 -13.76 15.39 3.03
N PRO A 344 -14.72 15.54 3.97
CA PRO A 344 -14.41 15.91 5.35
C PRO A 344 -13.60 14.84 6.07
N ASP A 345 -12.95 15.24 7.16
CA ASP A 345 -12.34 14.33 8.12
C ASP A 345 -13.36 13.40 8.76
N TRP A 346 -12.89 12.30 9.29
CA TRP A 346 -13.74 11.37 10.03
C TRP A 346 -12.98 10.70 11.18
N THR A 347 -13.75 10.28 12.18
CA THR A 347 -13.23 9.54 13.33
C THR A 347 -14.18 8.40 13.69
N THR A 348 -13.68 7.18 13.75
CA THR A 348 -14.43 6.03 14.25
C THR A 348 -13.81 5.46 15.51
N LEU A 349 -14.67 4.88 16.36
CA LEU A 349 -14.29 4.16 17.56
C LEU A 349 -14.82 2.72 17.43
N ASP A 350 -13.92 1.75 17.57
CA ASP A 350 -14.28 0.34 17.66
C ASP A 350 -14.07 -0.16 19.08
N LEU A 351 -15.01 -0.94 19.61
CA LEU A 351 -14.89 -1.58 20.91
C LEU A 351 -14.95 -3.09 20.76
N GLY A 352 -14.07 -3.77 21.47
CA GLY A 352 -13.97 -5.21 21.41
C GLY A 352 -13.81 -5.88 22.78
N LEU A 353 -14.16 -7.14 22.82
CA LEU A 353 -13.82 -8.03 23.92
C LEU A 353 -13.30 -9.37 23.38
N ARG A 354 -12.35 -9.95 24.09
CA ARG A 354 -11.82 -11.28 23.83
C ARG A 354 -11.83 -12.07 25.14
N TYR A 355 -12.47 -13.23 25.13
CA TYR A 355 -12.49 -14.12 26.29
C TYR A 355 -11.85 -15.47 25.96
N LYS A 356 -10.75 -15.78 26.64
CA LYS A 356 -10.03 -17.05 26.51
C LYS A 356 -10.42 -17.97 27.67
N THR A 357 -10.80 -19.19 27.36
CA THR A 357 -11.14 -20.21 28.34
C THR A 357 -10.76 -21.61 27.84
N ILE A 358 -10.87 -22.60 28.70
CA ILE A 358 -10.70 -23.99 28.33
C ILE A 358 -12.09 -24.65 28.42
N PHE A 359 -12.54 -25.26 27.33
CA PHE A 359 -13.78 -25.99 27.27
C PHE A 359 -13.51 -27.46 26.87
N ALA A 360 -13.82 -28.42 27.71
CA ALA A 360 -13.55 -29.86 27.49
C ALA A 360 -12.08 -30.11 27.04
N GLU A 361 -11.11 -29.55 27.78
CA GLU A 361 -9.65 -29.63 27.55
C GLU A 361 -9.16 -28.89 26.29
N THR A 362 -10.05 -28.30 25.53
CA THR A 362 -9.69 -27.52 24.30
C THR A 362 -9.67 -26.03 24.63
N PRO A 363 -8.58 -25.33 24.31
CA PRO A 363 -8.55 -23.85 24.40
C PRO A 363 -9.56 -23.24 23.43
N VAL A 364 -10.43 -22.38 23.97
CA VAL A 364 -11.47 -21.67 23.17
C VAL A 364 -11.34 -20.18 23.39
N THR A 365 -11.38 -19.44 22.31
CA THR A 365 -11.35 -17.98 22.32
C THR A 365 -12.65 -17.43 21.68
N PHE A 366 -13.42 -16.70 22.47
CA PHE A 366 -14.56 -15.91 22.00
C PHE A 366 -14.12 -14.49 21.73
N ARG A 367 -14.57 -13.91 20.61
CA ARG A 367 -14.35 -12.49 20.29
C ARG A 367 -15.69 -11.86 19.89
N ALA A 368 -15.92 -10.66 20.39
CA ALA A 368 -17.00 -9.79 19.96
C ALA A 368 -16.41 -8.39 19.71
N THR A 369 -16.76 -7.79 18.59
CA THR A 369 -16.30 -6.43 18.23
C THR A 369 -17.49 -5.68 17.66
N ILE A 370 -17.64 -4.42 18.09
CA ILE A 370 -18.54 -3.46 17.46
C ILE A 370 -17.63 -2.40 16.82
N GLN A 371 -17.64 -2.39 15.50
CA GLN A 371 -16.94 -1.38 14.71
C GLN A 371 -17.84 -0.17 14.53
N ASN A 372 -17.23 1.03 14.45
CA ASN A 372 -17.92 2.30 14.32
C ASN A 372 -19.07 2.44 15.34
N VAL A 373 -18.73 2.39 16.64
CA VAL A 373 -19.71 2.41 17.75
C VAL A 373 -20.60 3.66 17.71
N THR A 374 -20.05 4.77 17.29
CA THR A 374 -20.73 6.07 17.17
C THR A 374 -21.71 6.12 16.00
N ASP A 375 -21.66 5.16 15.09
CA ASP A 375 -22.45 5.11 13.84
C ASP A 375 -22.21 6.34 12.96
N GLU A 376 -20.94 6.72 12.84
CA GLU A 376 -20.51 7.83 11.98
C GLU A 376 -20.77 7.51 10.51
N ASP A 377 -21.44 8.41 9.80
CA ASP A 377 -21.60 8.37 8.35
C ASP A 377 -20.48 9.17 7.70
N TYR A 378 -19.61 8.53 6.94
CA TYR A 378 -18.40 9.19 6.42
C TYR A 378 -17.99 8.68 5.04
N TRP A 379 -17.19 9.49 4.35
CA TRP A 379 -16.45 9.08 3.16
C TRP A 379 -15.10 8.51 3.59
N ALA A 380 -14.87 7.23 3.34
CA ALA A 380 -13.69 6.53 3.85
C ALA A 380 -12.38 6.95 3.16
N GLY A 381 -12.46 7.48 1.94
CA GLY A 381 -11.30 7.98 1.22
C GLY A 381 -11.54 8.23 -0.25
N VAL A 382 -10.53 8.77 -0.90
CA VAL A 382 -10.47 9.08 -2.33
C VAL A 382 -9.37 8.26 -2.99
N ASN A 383 -9.66 7.63 -4.12
CA ASN A 383 -8.65 6.92 -4.89
C ASN A 383 -8.02 7.83 -5.98
N GLU A 384 -7.01 7.31 -6.66
CA GLU A 384 -6.28 8.02 -7.74
C GLU A 384 -7.16 8.45 -8.94
N PHE A 385 -8.36 7.88 -9.07
CA PHE A 385 -9.34 8.24 -10.12
C PHE A 385 -10.39 9.24 -9.62
N SER A 386 -10.17 9.91 -8.51
CA SER A 386 -11.14 10.83 -7.87
C SER A 386 -12.47 10.16 -7.48
N MET A 387 -12.46 8.84 -7.28
CA MET A 387 -13.63 8.13 -6.78
C MET A 387 -13.61 8.09 -5.27
N VAL A 388 -14.75 8.39 -4.65
CA VAL A 388 -14.92 8.34 -3.20
C VAL A 388 -15.55 7.02 -2.77
N SER A 389 -15.17 6.54 -1.60
CA SER A 389 -15.70 5.32 -0.99
C SER A 389 -16.49 5.65 0.26
N VAL A 390 -17.68 5.08 0.41
CA VAL A 390 -18.51 5.22 1.62
C VAL A 390 -17.91 4.41 2.75
N GLY A 391 -17.91 4.95 3.96
CA GLY A 391 -17.49 4.27 5.17
C GLY A 391 -18.43 3.12 5.58
N ALA A 392 -17.90 2.17 6.33
CA ALA A 392 -18.72 1.08 6.86
C ALA A 392 -19.61 1.60 8.01
N PRO A 393 -20.90 1.25 8.03
CA PRO A 393 -21.79 1.58 9.14
C PRO A 393 -21.41 0.79 10.39
N ARG A 394 -22.03 1.11 11.52
CA ARG A 394 -21.84 0.33 12.75
C ARG A 394 -22.08 -1.17 12.49
N THR A 395 -21.06 -1.97 12.76
CA THR A 395 -21.04 -3.40 12.43
C THR A 395 -20.66 -4.23 13.65
N ALA A 396 -21.46 -5.24 13.96
CA ALA A 396 -21.15 -6.21 15.01
C ALA A 396 -20.56 -7.49 14.43
N LEU A 397 -19.41 -7.91 14.96
CA LEU A 397 -18.69 -9.11 14.56
C LEU A 397 -18.54 -10.04 15.76
N LEU A 398 -18.85 -11.32 15.56
CA LEU A 398 -18.68 -12.37 16.55
C LEU A 398 -17.85 -13.51 15.96
N SER A 399 -16.88 -14.01 16.72
CA SER A 399 -16.12 -15.20 16.31
C SER A 399 -15.79 -16.10 17.49
N VAL A 400 -15.66 -17.38 17.21
CA VAL A 400 -15.21 -18.42 18.14
C VAL A 400 -14.08 -19.20 17.47
N THR A 401 -12.96 -19.33 18.16
CA THR A 401 -11.82 -20.13 17.72
C THR A 401 -11.58 -21.23 18.75
N ALA A 402 -11.43 -22.46 18.30
CA ALA A 402 -11.04 -23.59 19.12
C ALA A 402 -9.72 -24.17 18.58
N ASP A 403 -8.75 -24.41 19.45
CA ASP A 403 -7.42 -24.91 19.11
C ASP A 403 -7.34 -26.39 19.52
N PHE A 404 -7.40 -27.30 18.52
CA PHE A 404 -7.40 -28.76 18.72
C PHE A 404 -6.01 -29.37 18.66
#